data_66e8adf9fab193cdc546457f0b314971
#
_entry.id   66e8adf9fab193cdc546457f0b314971
#
_cell.length_a   1.000
_cell.length_b   1.000
_cell.length_c   1.000
_cell.angle_alpha   90.00
_cell.angle_beta   90.00
_cell.angle_gamma   90.00
#
_symmetry.space_group_name_H-M   'P 1'
#
loop_
_entity.id
_entity.type
_entity.pdbx_description
1 polymer ?
#
loop_
_entity_poly.entity_id
_entity_poly.type
_entity_poly.pdbx_seq_one_letter_code
_entity_poly.pdbx_strand_id
1 'polypeptide(L)'
;MVDVTVRGAGIFGLSVAWACARRGARVQVVDPHGVGAGSSGGIVGALAPHTPENWNPKKAFQFDSLMMAQDWWAEVAQVSGLPTGYARGGRVQPVLDAH
;
A
#
# COMPACT_ATOMS: atom_id res chain seq x y z
N MET A 1 19.52 -7.57 18.47
CA MET A 1 19.00 -6.24 18.82
C MET A 1 18.12 -5.73 17.67
N VAL A 2 16.94 -5.23 17.98
CA VAL A 2 15.99 -4.73 17.00
C VAL A 2 16.09 -3.20 16.93
N ASP A 3 16.19 -2.66 15.72
CA ASP A 3 16.25 -1.21 15.52
C ASP A 3 14.85 -0.59 15.43
N VAL A 4 13.90 -1.32 14.79
CA VAL A 4 12.54 -0.85 14.56
C VAL A 4 11.57 -1.99 14.83
N THR A 5 10.55 -1.73 15.63
CA THR A 5 9.42 -2.64 15.81
C THR A 5 8.20 -2.04 15.14
N VAL A 6 7.61 -2.79 14.21
CA VAL A 6 6.39 -2.39 13.50
C VAL A 6 5.22 -3.18 14.08
N ARG A 7 4.20 -2.46 14.54
CA ARG A 7 2.97 -3.07 15.04
C ARG A 7 1.94 -3.10 13.93
N GLY A 8 1.55 -4.30 13.56
CA GLY A 8 0.61 -4.53 12.47
C GLY A 8 1.30 -5.20 11.28
N ALA A 9 0.74 -6.30 10.82
CA ALA A 9 1.24 -7.07 9.68
C ALA A 9 0.27 -7.05 8.49
N GLY A 10 -0.42 -5.93 8.31
CA GLY A 10 -1.15 -5.61 7.10
C GLY A 10 -0.25 -4.92 6.08
N ILE A 11 -0.85 -4.38 5.02
CA ILE A 11 -0.09 -3.78 3.93
C ILE A 11 0.72 -2.56 4.39
N PHE A 12 0.18 -1.72 5.27
CA PHE A 12 0.91 -0.55 5.77
C PHE A 12 2.10 -0.97 6.62
N GLY A 13 1.88 -1.84 7.60
CA GLY A 13 2.95 -2.29 8.48
C GLY A 13 4.06 -3.01 7.74
N LEU A 14 3.70 -3.94 6.85
CA LEU A 14 4.68 -4.69 6.08
C LEU A 14 5.44 -3.78 5.10
N SER A 15 4.79 -2.79 4.50
CA SER A 15 5.46 -1.84 3.62
C SER A 15 6.49 -1.00 4.38
N VAL A 16 6.13 -0.50 5.56
CA VAL A 16 7.07 0.25 6.41
C VAL A 16 8.22 -0.64 6.85
N ALA A 17 7.94 -1.86 7.27
CA ALA A 17 8.96 -2.82 7.70
C ALA A 17 9.95 -3.10 6.57
N TRP A 18 9.47 -3.33 5.37
CA TRP A 18 10.32 -3.61 4.23
C TRP A 18 11.16 -2.39 3.85
N ALA A 19 10.57 -1.20 3.85
CA ALA A 19 11.31 0.03 3.58
C ALA A 19 12.44 0.25 4.59
N CYS A 20 12.18 -0.02 5.87
CA CYS A 20 13.21 0.07 6.92
C CYS A 20 14.30 -0.97 6.73
N ALA A 21 13.91 -2.22 6.46
CA ALA A 21 14.86 -3.31 6.26
C ALA A 21 15.77 -3.06 5.06
N ARG A 22 15.25 -2.50 3.99
CA ARG A 22 16.03 -2.15 2.80
C ARG A 22 17.06 -1.06 3.08
N ARG A 23 16.84 -0.24 4.12
CA ARG A 23 17.78 0.77 4.55
C ARG A 23 18.78 0.25 5.59
N GLY A 24 18.79 -1.04 5.83
CA GLY A 24 19.74 -1.70 6.72
C GLY A 24 19.29 -1.82 8.16
N ALA A 25 18.08 -1.45 8.49
CA ALA A 25 17.55 -1.60 9.85
C ALA A 25 17.20 -3.06 10.16
N ARG A 26 17.37 -3.45 11.40
CA ARG A 26 16.91 -4.73 11.91
C ARG A 26 15.46 -4.56 12.40
N VAL A 27 14.51 -5.18 11.67
CA VAL A 27 13.09 -4.91 11.85
C VAL A 27 12.41 -6.13 12.46
N GLN A 28 11.54 -5.87 13.43
CA GLN A 28 10.60 -6.84 13.99
C GLN A 28 9.19 -6.40 13.68
N VAL A 29 8.35 -7.33 13.17
CA VAL A 29 6.94 -7.07 12.95
C VAL A 29 6.15 -7.89 13.96
N VAL A 30 5.21 -7.25 14.65
CA VAL A 30 4.35 -7.92 15.62
C VAL A 30 2.89 -7.67 15.27
N ASP A 31 2.09 -8.74 15.33
CA ASP A 31 0.65 -8.67 15.07
C ASP A 31 -0.04 -9.78 15.86
N PRO A 32 -1.11 -9.47 16.63
CA PRO A 32 -1.78 -10.48 17.44
C PRO A 32 -2.54 -11.53 16.63
N HIS A 33 -2.86 -11.26 15.37
CA HIS A 33 -3.69 -12.12 14.53
C HIS A 33 -2.94 -12.69 13.31
N GLY A 34 -1.69 -12.26 13.07
CA GLY A 34 -0.87 -12.76 11.97
C GLY A 34 -0.89 -11.87 10.74
N VAL A 35 -0.13 -12.29 9.74
CA VAL A 35 0.08 -11.53 8.51
C VAL A 35 -1.23 -11.44 7.71
N GLY A 36 -1.66 -10.22 7.37
CA GLY A 36 -2.83 -9.99 6.54
C GLY A 36 -4.16 -10.37 7.17
N ALA A 37 -4.19 -10.56 8.49
CA ALA A 37 -5.42 -11.01 9.19
C ALA A 37 -6.49 -9.92 9.31
N GLY A 38 -6.12 -8.65 9.15
CA GLY A 38 -7.05 -7.53 9.18
C GLY A 38 -7.61 -7.19 7.81
N SER A 39 -7.83 -5.90 7.55
CA SER A 39 -8.42 -5.41 6.30
C SER A 39 -7.58 -5.75 5.07
N SER A 40 -6.28 -5.93 5.21
CA SER A 40 -5.42 -6.32 4.09
C SER A 40 -5.69 -7.73 3.58
N GLY A 41 -6.39 -8.56 4.34
CA GLY A 41 -6.80 -9.90 3.94
C GLY A 41 -8.14 -9.95 3.22
N GLY A 42 -8.71 -8.82 2.86
CA GLY A 42 -9.97 -8.75 2.12
C GLY A 42 -9.89 -9.33 0.72
N ILE A 43 -11.05 -9.57 0.11
CA ILE A 43 -11.14 -10.22 -1.19
C ILE A 43 -10.67 -9.28 -2.31
N VAL A 44 -10.97 -7.99 -2.20
CA VAL A 44 -10.65 -7.00 -3.23
C VAL A 44 -9.96 -5.80 -2.60
N GLY A 45 -8.87 -5.36 -3.21
CA GLY A 45 -8.20 -4.12 -2.85
C GLY A 45 -8.20 -3.15 -4.03
N ALA A 46 -8.49 -1.89 -3.76
CA ALA A 46 -8.50 -0.86 -4.77
C ALA A 46 -7.55 0.27 -4.38
N LEU A 47 -6.63 0.60 -5.28
CA LEU A 47 -5.75 1.75 -5.16
C LEU A 47 -6.36 2.86 -6.01
N ALA A 48 -7.23 3.67 -5.39
CA ALA A 48 -8.01 4.67 -6.10
C ALA A 48 -7.66 6.07 -5.60
N PRO A 49 -7.28 6.99 -6.50
CA PRO A 49 -7.07 8.37 -6.10
C PRO A 49 -8.38 9.06 -5.77
N HIS A 50 -8.28 10.11 -4.97
CA HIS A 50 -9.41 11.01 -4.78
C HIS A 50 -9.73 11.74 -6.09
N THR A 51 -11.00 12.09 -6.25
CA THR A 51 -11.42 12.94 -7.36
C THR A 51 -10.75 14.31 -7.27
N PRO A 52 -10.59 15.02 -8.40
CA PRO A 52 -9.82 16.27 -8.38
C PRO A 52 -10.52 17.44 -7.70
N GLU A 53 -11.81 17.32 -7.38
CA GLU A 53 -12.54 18.38 -6.70
C GLU A 53 -11.98 18.61 -5.29
N ASN A 54 -11.89 19.86 -4.89
CA ASN A 54 -11.45 20.24 -3.54
C ASN A 54 -10.07 19.66 -3.18
N TRP A 55 -9.11 19.84 -4.10
CA TRP A 55 -7.77 19.33 -3.92
C TRP A 55 -7.12 19.92 -2.66
N ASN A 56 -6.42 19.10 -1.90
CA ASN A 56 -5.76 19.50 -0.66
C ASN A 56 -4.47 18.69 -0.46
N PRO A 57 -3.63 19.04 0.54
CA PRO A 57 -2.37 18.33 0.78
C PRO A 57 -2.53 16.84 1.04
N LYS A 58 -3.61 16.41 1.69
CA LYS A 58 -3.88 14.98 1.93
C LYS A 58 -4.10 14.24 0.61
N LYS A 59 -4.87 14.82 -0.30
CA LYS A 59 -5.14 14.22 -1.60
C LYS A 59 -3.86 14.19 -2.47
N ALA A 60 -3.07 15.25 -2.39
CA ALA A 60 -1.79 15.32 -3.10
C ALA A 60 -0.83 14.24 -2.60
N PHE A 61 -0.73 14.04 -1.29
CA PHE A 61 0.10 13.00 -0.71
C PHE A 61 -0.34 11.61 -1.16
N GLN A 62 -1.65 11.34 -1.13
CA GLN A 62 -2.18 10.07 -1.59
C GLN A 62 -1.88 9.85 -3.08
N PHE A 63 -2.04 10.87 -3.91
CA PHE A 63 -1.76 10.77 -5.33
C PHE A 63 -0.29 10.43 -5.57
N ASP A 64 0.63 11.09 -4.88
CA ASP A 64 2.06 10.78 -5.00
C ASP A 64 2.35 9.33 -4.61
N SER A 65 1.73 8.85 -3.54
CA SER A 65 1.87 7.45 -3.12
C SER A 65 1.37 6.49 -4.20
N LEU A 66 0.23 6.79 -4.82
CA LEU A 66 -0.33 5.95 -5.87
C LEU A 66 0.53 5.98 -7.15
N MET A 67 1.15 7.11 -7.46
CA MET A 67 2.03 7.21 -8.63
C MET A 67 3.31 6.42 -8.47
N MET A 68 3.83 6.26 -7.25
CA MET A 68 5.00 5.42 -7.01
C MET A 68 4.67 3.92 -6.93
N ALA A 69 3.40 3.56 -6.85
CA ALA A 69 2.98 2.18 -6.59
C ALA A 69 3.43 1.21 -7.69
N GLN A 70 3.45 1.61 -8.95
CA GLN A 70 3.85 0.74 -10.04
C GLN A 70 5.27 0.22 -9.85
N ASP A 71 6.21 1.10 -9.59
CA ASP A 71 7.61 0.72 -9.40
C ASP A 71 7.82 -0.02 -8.08
N TRP A 72 7.11 0.41 -7.04
CA TRP A 72 7.16 -0.24 -5.73
C TRP A 72 6.73 -1.71 -5.83
N TRP A 73 5.57 -1.98 -6.44
CA TRP A 73 5.04 -3.34 -6.53
C TRP A 73 5.83 -4.19 -7.53
N ALA A 74 6.37 -3.58 -8.58
CA ALA A 74 7.26 -4.29 -9.51
C ALA A 74 8.50 -4.80 -8.77
N GLU A 75 9.07 -3.98 -7.90
CA GLU A 75 10.24 -4.37 -7.11
C GLU A 75 9.89 -5.45 -6.08
N VAL A 76 8.74 -5.34 -5.41
CA VAL A 76 8.27 -6.39 -4.50
C VAL A 76 8.12 -7.73 -5.22
N ALA A 77 7.52 -7.72 -6.41
CA ALA A 77 7.37 -8.93 -7.22
C ALA A 77 8.72 -9.52 -7.61
N GLN A 78 9.69 -8.68 -7.98
CA GLN A 78 11.02 -9.14 -8.37
C GLN A 78 11.76 -9.77 -7.19
N VAL A 79 11.74 -9.12 -6.03
CA VAL A 79 12.45 -9.60 -4.84
C VAL A 79 11.81 -10.86 -4.27
N SER A 80 10.48 -10.91 -4.23
CA SER A 80 9.76 -12.06 -3.66
C SER A 80 9.63 -13.23 -4.61
N GLY A 81 9.70 -13.00 -5.92
CA GLY A 81 9.42 -14.01 -6.93
C GLY A 81 7.95 -14.37 -7.06
N LEU A 82 7.04 -13.56 -6.47
CA LEU A 82 5.61 -13.83 -6.45
C LEU A 82 4.85 -12.67 -7.10
N PRO A 83 3.69 -12.97 -7.74
CA PRO A 83 2.85 -11.90 -8.25
C PRO A 83 2.23 -11.10 -7.11
N THR A 84 2.09 -9.79 -7.31
CA THR A 84 1.50 -8.90 -6.30
C THR A 84 0.01 -8.66 -6.50
N GLY A 85 -0.49 -8.98 -7.68
CA GLY A 85 -1.87 -8.65 -8.06
C GLY A 85 -2.07 -7.19 -8.46
N TYR A 86 -1.00 -6.39 -8.46
CA TYR A 86 -1.10 -4.99 -8.88
C TYR A 86 -1.41 -4.91 -10.38
N ALA A 87 -2.41 -4.10 -10.73
CA ALA A 87 -2.79 -3.84 -12.11
C ALA A 87 -3.38 -2.44 -12.24
N ARG A 88 -3.28 -1.87 -13.45
CA ARG A 88 -3.80 -0.54 -13.75
C ARG A 88 -4.97 -0.67 -14.72
N GLY A 89 -6.07 -1.25 -14.21
CA GLY A 89 -7.28 -1.50 -15.02
C GLY A 89 -8.22 -0.31 -15.13
N GLY A 90 -8.01 0.71 -14.31
CA GLY A 90 -8.90 1.85 -14.24
C GLY A 90 -10.13 1.62 -13.36
N ARG A 91 -11.00 2.62 -13.32
CA ARG A 91 -12.19 2.60 -12.49
C ARG A 91 -13.37 3.20 -13.26
N VAL A 92 -14.51 2.53 -13.16
CA VAL A 92 -15.78 3.06 -13.68
C VAL A 92 -16.55 3.64 -12.49
N GLN A 93 -16.94 4.89 -12.60
CA GLN A 93 -17.69 5.58 -11.56
C GLN A 93 -18.94 6.20 -12.17
N PRO A 94 -20.13 5.91 -11.61
CA PRO A 94 -21.36 6.53 -12.11
C PRO A 94 -21.36 8.03 -11.79
N VAL A 95 -21.85 8.81 -12.75
CA VAL A 95 -22.05 10.25 -12.57
C VAL A 95 -23.53 10.44 -12.24
N LEU A 96 -23.78 10.87 -10.98
CA LEU A 96 -25.16 11.01 -10.50
C LEU A 96 -25.80 12.35 -10.91
N ASP A 97 -24.96 13.36 -11.12
CA ASP A 97 -25.39 14.70 -11.55
C ASP A 97 -24.63 15.09 -12.80
N ALA A 98 -25.35 15.48 -13.85
CA ALA A 98 -24.76 15.93 -15.10
C ALA A 98 -24.43 17.40 -15.02
N HIS A 99 -23.23 17.74 -14.60
CA HIS A 99 -22.75 19.11 -14.55
C HIS A 99 -21.60 19.33 -15.52
#